data_b9a9372f322ee7f2830c00f7182d5abc
#
_entry.id   b9a9372f322ee7f2830c00f7182d5abc
#
_cell.length_a   1.000
_cell.length_b   1.000
_cell.length_c   1.000
_cell.angle_alpha   90.00
_cell.angle_beta   90.00
_cell.angle_gamma   90.00
#
_symmetry.space_group_name_H-M   'P 1'
#
loop_
_entity.id
_entity.type
_entity.pdbx_description
1 polymer ?
#
loop_
_entity_poly.entity_id
_entity_poly.type
_entity_poly.pdbx_seq_one_letter_code
_entity_poly.pdbx_strand_id
1 'polypeptide(L)'
;MKPTLVVLAGGMGSRYGGLKQLEGVGPSGETIVDYSVFDSIRAGFKKIVFVVRENTADDFRVQISSQFDALVDVEFVYQPVEPSLPGIGVISREKPWGTGHAVLVAREVVNDPFAVINADDYYGAGAFNTMLEFLTHRAAPDCYSMVGFELDKTLSSNGSVSRAICEVNDSQHLTSIFERTKIVYENQSIVDYSTSPAVTLSALDQVSMNFWGFHPTVFPLLEKSFTGFARKNQTAPKAEFYIPLLVDELVRSGTVAVEVLQSAEQWHGLTSVSYTHLTLPTILLV
;
A
#
# COMPACT_ATOMS: atom_id res chain seq x y z
N MET A 1 -7.17 22.22 -2.76
CA MET A 1 -6.96 20.78 -2.73
C MET A 1 -5.94 20.47 -1.64
N LYS A 2 -6.24 19.50 -0.78
CA LYS A 2 -5.33 19.03 0.29
C LYS A 2 -5.06 17.56 0.09
N PRO A 3 -4.07 17.18 -0.72
CA PRO A 3 -3.76 15.77 -0.94
C PRO A 3 -3.56 15.05 0.38
N THR A 4 -4.22 13.89 0.52
CA THR A 4 -4.21 13.07 1.73
C THR A 4 -3.34 11.83 1.52
N LEU A 5 -2.54 11.45 2.51
CA LEU A 5 -1.90 10.14 2.56
C LEU A 5 -2.71 9.21 3.46
N VAL A 6 -3.13 8.08 2.93
CA VAL A 6 -3.77 6.99 3.68
C VAL A 6 -2.73 5.91 3.95
N VAL A 7 -2.47 5.64 5.21
CA VAL A 7 -1.46 4.66 5.66
C VAL A 7 -2.17 3.42 6.19
N LEU A 8 -1.97 2.28 5.54
CA LEU A 8 -2.60 1.02 5.90
C LEU A 8 -1.79 0.32 7.01
N ALA A 9 -2.25 0.45 8.25
CA ALA A 9 -1.59 -0.06 9.45
C ALA A 9 -2.37 -1.18 10.16
N GLY A 10 -3.48 -1.65 9.57
CA GLY A 10 -4.34 -2.72 10.13
C GLY A 10 -3.80 -4.15 9.97
N GLY A 11 -2.64 -4.33 9.32
CA GLY A 11 -2.03 -5.64 9.09
C GLY A 11 -1.68 -6.38 10.39
N MET A 12 -1.91 -7.71 10.40
CA MET A 12 -1.48 -8.56 11.52
C MET A 12 -0.02 -8.94 11.35
N GLY A 13 0.88 -8.29 12.06
CA GLY A 13 2.28 -8.74 12.20
C GLY A 13 2.36 -10.08 12.96
N SER A 14 1.68 -11.12 12.46
CA SER A 14 1.37 -12.37 13.17
C SER A 14 2.60 -13.22 13.55
N ARG A 15 3.79 -12.85 13.10
CA ARG A 15 5.03 -13.62 13.38
C ARG A 15 5.81 -13.15 14.59
N TYR A 16 5.48 -11.99 15.19
CA TYR A 16 6.33 -11.35 16.23
C TYR A 16 5.59 -10.95 17.51
N GLY A 17 4.31 -11.28 17.68
CA GLY A 17 3.57 -11.03 18.93
C GLY A 17 3.36 -9.55 19.32
N GLY A 18 3.73 -8.59 18.44
CA GLY A 18 3.61 -7.15 18.64
C GLY A 18 3.32 -6.40 17.33
N LEU A 19 3.14 -5.08 17.43
CA LEU A 19 2.97 -4.18 16.30
C LEU A 19 4.32 -3.95 15.61
N LYS A 20 4.65 -4.82 14.65
CA LYS A 20 5.90 -4.75 13.90
C LYS A 20 6.16 -3.39 13.26
N GLN A 21 5.11 -2.69 12.86
CA GLN A 21 5.18 -1.36 12.25
C GLN A 21 5.70 -0.28 13.21
N LEU A 22 5.69 -0.55 14.52
CA LEU A 22 6.18 0.35 15.57
C LEU A 22 7.57 -0.03 16.08
N GLU A 23 8.25 -1.00 15.45
CA GLU A 23 9.63 -1.34 15.76
C GLU A 23 10.57 -0.25 15.23
N GLY A 24 11.45 0.27 16.09
CA GLY A 24 12.43 1.27 15.71
C GLY A 24 13.49 0.69 14.78
N VAL A 25 13.65 1.27 13.60
CA VAL A 25 14.65 0.90 12.58
C VAL A 25 15.68 1.99 12.36
N GLY A 26 15.35 3.21 12.72
CA GLY A 26 16.23 4.38 12.59
C GLY A 26 17.22 4.54 13.74
N PRO A 27 18.25 5.39 13.58
CA PRO A 27 19.32 5.58 14.57
C PRO A 27 18.86 6.18 15.90
N SER A 28 17.72 6.89 15.93
CA SER A 28 17.11 7.46 17.14
C SER A 28 15.84 6.73 17.57
N GLY A 29 15.57 5.56 16.98
CA GLY A 29 14.39 4.74 17.27
C GLY A 29 13.18 5.03 16.39
N GLU A 30 13.37 5.77 15.29
CA GLU A 30 12.32 6.05 14.31
C GLU A 30 11.82 4.74 13.69
N THR A 31 10.50 4.63 13.50
CA THR A 31 9.87 3.50 12.82
C THR A 31 9.92 3.69 11.30
N ILE A 32 9.69 2.62 10.52
CA ILE A 32 9.65 2.74 9.06
C ILE A 32 8.52 3.65 8.59
N VAL A 33 7.39 3.69 9.31
CA VAL A 33 6.28 4.56 8.99
C VAL A 33 6.61 6.04 9.28
N ASP A 34 7.46 6.35 10.26
CA ASP A 34 7.89 7.72 10.53
C ASP A 34 8.63 8.30 9.31
N TYR A 35 9.48 7.51 8.65
CA TYR A 35 10.14 7.93 7.41
C TYR A 35 9.15 8.21 6.29
N SER A 36 8.17 7.33 6.09
CA SER A 36 7.14 7.52 5.06
C SER A 36 6.28 8.76 5.33
N VAL A 37 5.88 9.00 6.59
CA VAL A 37 5.14 10.19 6.99
C VAL A 37 5.98 11.45 6.81
N PHE A 38 7.23 11.45 7.26
CA PHE A 38 8.14 12.57 7.13
C PHE A 38 8.35 12.96 5.65
N ASP A 39 8.64 11.99 4.78
CA ASP A 39 8.83 12.25 3.35
C ASP A 39 7.55 12.76 2.69
N SER A 40 6.38 12.27 3.09
CA SER A 40 5.09 12.76 2.58
C SER A 40 4.83 14.21 2.98
N ILE A 41 5.13 14.59 4.23
CA ILE A 41 5.00 15.99 4.71
C ILE A 41 5.94 16.91 3.93
N ARG A 42 7.19 16.48 3.72
CA ARG A 42 8.17 17.24 2.91
C ARG A 42 7.75 17.38 1.46
N ALA A 43 7.16 16.35 0.87
CA ALA A 43 6.57 16.41 -0.47
C ALA A 43 5.44 17.43 -0.54
N GLY A 44 4.66 17.62 0.55
CA GLY A 44 3.59 18.60 0.64
C GLY A 44 2.20 18.05 0.93
N PHE A 45 2.08 16.78 1.33
CA PHE A 45 0.83 16.23 1.85
C PHE A 45 0.39 17.04 3.08
N LYS A 46 -0.93 17.27 3.22
CA LYS A 46 -1.51 18.14 4.25
C LYS A 46 -2.38 17.41 5.26
N LYS A 47 -2.63 16.12 5.00
CA LYS A 47 -3.41 15.25 5.87
C LYS A 47 -2.88 13.83 5.79
N ILE A 48 -2.78 13.17 6.94
CA ILE A 48 -2.43 11.75 7.07
C ILE A 48 -3.60 11.03 7.73
N VAL A 49 -4.06 9.95 7.12
CA VAL A 49 -5.12 9.10 7.67
C VAL A 49 -4.55 7.71 7.93
N PHE A 50 -4.44 7.33 9.19
CA PHE A 50 -4.04 5.98 9.56
C PHE A 50 -5.24 5.05 9.62
N VAL A 51 -5.20 3.98 8.82
CA VAL A 51 -6.17 2.88 8.90
C VAL A 51 -5.60 1.82 9.82
N VAL A 52 -6.13 1.75 11.03
CA VAL A 52 -5.68 0.85 12.10
C VAL A 52 -6.77 -0.11 12.52
N ARG A 53 -6.45 -1.08 13.36
CA ARG A 53 -7.46 -1.85 14.08
C ARG A 53 -7.76 -1.19 15.42
N GLU A 54 -8.99 -1.32 15.90
CA GLU A 54 -9.44 -0.72 17.16
C GLU A 54 -8.54 -1.10 18.35
N ASN A 55 -8.13 -2.36 18.42
CA ASN A 55 -7.28 -2.88 19.51
C ASN A 55 -5.81 -2.44 19.45
N THR A 56 -5.38 -1.78 18.40
CA THR A 56 -3.97 -1.29 18.22
C THR A 56 -3.90 0.22 18.06
N ALA A 57 -5.05 0.89 18.04
CA ALA A 57 -5.13 2.32 17.72
C ALA A 57 -4.44 3.19 18.77
N ASP A 58 -4.55 2.86 20.04
CA ASP A 58 -3.96 3.66 21.11
C ASP A 58 -2.43 3.59 21.06
N ASP A 59 -1.86 2.42 20.83
CA ASP A 59 -0.41 2.25 20.68
C ASP A 59 0.12 3.05 19.49
N PHE A 60 -0.58 2.97 18.35
CA PHE A 60 -0.25 3.78 17.17
C PHE A 60 -0.36 5.27 17.42
N ARG A 61 -1.43 5.71 18.09
CA ARG A 61 -1.67 7.11 18.39
C ARG A 61 -0.59 7.70 19.29
N VAL A 62 -0.22 6.98 20.36
CA VAL A 62 0.81 7.42 21.31
C VAL A 62 2.17 7.58 20.63
N GLN A 63 2.53 6.64 19.75
CA GLN A 63 3.85 6.62 19.14
C GLN A 63 4.01 7.56 17.95
N ILE A 64 2.96 7.74 17.13
CA ILE A 64 3.04 8.47 15.86
C ILE A 64 2.50 9.90 15.99
N SER A 65 1.33 10.12 16.63
CA SER A 65 0.68 11.43 16.58
C SER A 65 1.50 12.52 17.26
N SER A 66 2.15 12.22 18.37
CA SER A 66 2.94 13.23 19.14
C SER A 66 4.08 13.86 18.35
N GLN A 67 4.57 13.20 17.30
CA GLN A 67 5.68 13.69 16.48
C GLN A 67 5.23 14.58 15.33
N PHE A 68 4.03 14.33 14.76
CA PHE A 68 3.59 14.95 13.51
C PHE A 68 2.37 15.87 13.63
N ASP A 69 1.64 15.85 14.76
CA ASP A 69 0.40 16.64 14.96
C ASP A 69 0.61 18.16 14.77
N ALA A 70 1.81 18.66 15.03
CA ALA A 70 2.14 20.07 14.82
C ALA A 70 2.44 20.43 13.34
N LEU A 71 2.69 19.43 12.49
CA LEU A 71 3.17 19.60 11.11
C LEU A 71 2.09 19.31 10.07
N VAL A 72 1.17 18.40 10.38
CA VAL A 72 0.16 17.88 9.45
C VAL A 72 -1.10 17.47 10.21
N ASP A 73 -2.26 17.53 9.53
CA ASP A 73 -3.52 17.02 10.07
C ASP A 73 -3.49 15.48 10.13
N VAL A 74 -3.66 14.88 11.31
CA VAL A 74 -3.59 13.42 11.52
C VAL A 74 -4.94 12.90 12.00
N GLU A 75 -5.49 11.92 11.26
CA GLU A 75 -6.72 11.23 11.62
C GLU A 75 -6.51 9.71 11.68
N PHE A 76 -7.31 9.04 12.52
CA PHE A 76 -7.33 7.59 12.65
C PHE A 76 -8.71 7.05 12.31
N VAL A 77 -8.76 6.04 11.43
CA VAL A 77 -9.97 5.30 11.11
C VAL A 77 -9.77 3.80 11.41
N TYR A 78 -10.86 3.13 11.74
CA TYR A 78 -10.78 1.74 12.21
C TYR A 78 -11.26 0.78 11.15
N GLN A 79 -10.43 -0.21 10.80
CA GLN A 79 -10.82 -1.31 9.94
C GLN A 79 -11.41 -2.44 10.78
N PRO A 80 -12.75 -2.64 10.79
CA PRO A 80 -13.36 -3.74 11.51
C PRO A 80 -13.03 -5.09 10.86
N VAL A 81 -12.84 -6.12 11.68
CA VAL A 81 -12.67 -7.50 11.19
C VAL A 81 -13.99 -8.03 10.64
N GLU A 82 -15.09 -7.72 11.33
CA GLU A 82 -16.46 -8.20 11.03
C GLU A 82 -17.40 -7.01 10.76
N PRO A 83 -17.25 -6.31 9.62
CA PRO A 83 -18.16 -5.22 9.27
C PRO A 83 -19.57 -5.75 9.03
N SER A 84 -20.58 -4.95 9.38
CA SER A 84 -21.96 -5.20 8.94
C SER A 84 -22.10 -4.78 7.49
N LEU A 85 -22.42 -5.74 6.61
CA LEU A 85 -22.50 -5.52 5.18
C LEU A 85 -23.96 -5.40 4.71
N PRO A 86 -24.33 -4.38 3.92
CA PRO A 86 -25.68 -4.20 3.42
C PRO A 86 -26.20 -5.43 2.66
N GLY A 87 -27.34 -5.98 3.12
CA GLY A 87 -27.98 -7.15 2.49
C GLY A 87 -27.24 -8.48 2.68
N ILE A 88 -26.23 -8.53 3.55
CA ILE A 88 -25.46 -9.75 3.87
C ILE A 88 -25.45 -9.96 5.41
N GLY A 89 -25.32 -8.88 6.18
CA GLY A 89 -25.12 -8.92 7.62
C GLY A 89 -23.65 -9.02 8.01
N VAL A 90 -23.38 -9.58 9.20
CA VAL A 90 -22.02 -9.80 9.72
C VAL A 90 -21.54 -11.18 9.29
N ILE A 91 -20.32 -11.24 8.76
CA ILE A 91 -19.65 -12.50 8.41
C ILE A 91 -18.53 -12.71 9.42
N SER A 92 -18.54 -13.86 10.13
CA SER A 92 -17.49 -14.18 11.09
C SER A 92 -16.15 -14.45 10.40
N ARG A 93 -15.10 -13.79 10.90
CA ARG A 93 -13.77 -13.81 10.27
C ARG A 93 -12.64 -13.85 11.29
N GLU A 94 -11.53 -14.44 10.87
CA GLU A 94 -10.28 -14.48 11.63
C GLU A 94 -9.37 -13.26 11.33
N LYS A 95 -9.54 -12.66 10.14
CA LYS A 95 -8.70 -11.58 9.62
C LYS A 95 -9.54 -10.47 9.00
N PRO A 96 -9.03 -9.22 8.97
CA PRO A 96 -9.63 -8.15 8.17
C PRO A 96 -9.78 -8.54 6.69
N TRP A 97 -10.65 -7.83 5.99
CA TRP A 97 -10.99 -8.11 4.58
C TRP A 97 -9.91 -7.71 3.55
N GLY A 98 -8.72 -7.29 3.97
CA GLY A 98 -7.62 -6.91 3.09
C GLY A 98 -7.55 -5.41 2.80
N THR A 99 -6.59 -5.04 1.92
CA THR A 99 -6.20 -3.64 1.67
C THR A 99 -7.30 -2.82 0.98
N GLY A 100 -8.10 -3.42 0.09
CA GLY A 100 -9.21 -2.73 -0.55
C GLY A 100 -10.30 -2.30 0.44
N HIS A 101 -10.63 -3.16 1.43
CA HIS A 101 -11.54 -2.78 2.51
C HIS A 101 -10.91 -1.74 3.46
N ALA A 102 -9.60 -1.82 3.70
CA ALA A 102 -8.89 -0.83 4.49
C ALA A 102 -8.97 0.58 3.86
N VAL A 103 -8.85 0.69 2.54
CA VAL A 103 -9.07 1.98 1.85
C VAL A 103 -10.52 2.42 1.97
N LEU A 104 -11.48 1.51 1.81
CA LEU A 104 -12.91 1.84 1.84
C LEU A 104 -13.34 2.49 3.16
N VAL A 105 -12.79 2.08 4.31
CA VAL A 105 -13.16 2.67 5.62
C VAL A 105 -12.67 4.12 5.78
N ALA A 106 -11.74 4.59 4.96
CA ALA A 106 -11.27 5.98 5.00
C ALA A 106 -12.22 6.96 4.28
N ARG A 107 -13.29 6.50 3.62
CA ARG A 107 -14.19 7.31 2.78
C ARG A 107 -14.82 8.51 3.49
N GLU A 108 -15.10 8.39 4.78
CA GLU A 108 -15.79 9.45 5.54
C GLU A 108 -14.87 10.65 5.87
N VAL A 109 -13.55 10.42 5.78
CA VAL A 109 -12.54 11.43 6.15
C VAL A 109 -11.66 11.87 4.99
N VAL A 110 -11.78 11.24 3.81
CA VAL A 110 -10.97 11.54 2.61
C VAL A 110 -11.87 12.10 1.52
N ASN A 111 -11.72 13.40 1.23
CA ASN A 111 -12.56 14.13 0.27
C ASN A 111 -11.77 14.70 -0.93
N ASP A 112 -10.46 14.78 -0.84
CA ASP A 112 -9.55 15.21 -1.91
C ASP A 112 -8.82 14.01 -2.52
N PRO A 113 -8.16 14.12 -3.70
CA PRO A 113 -7.27 13.10 -4.21
C PRO A 113 -6.26 12.65 -3.17
N PHE A 114 -5.98 11.35 -3.13
CA PHE A 114 -5.22 10.77 -2.04
C PHE A 114 -4.30 9.65 -2.50
N ALA A 115 -3.21 9.48 -1.77
CA ALA A 115 -2.31 8.34 -1.90
C ALA A 115 -2.60 7.26 -0.85
N VAL A 116 -2.24 6.02 -1.16
CA VAL A 116 -2.32 4.87 -0.25
C VAL A 116 -0.97 4.19 -0.18
N ILE A 117 -0.49 3.90 1.03
CA ILE A 117 0.73 3.12 1.29
C ILE A 117 0.52 2.10 2.39
N ASN A 118 1.43 1.13 2.50
CA ASN A 118 1.51 0.24 3.66
C ASN A 118 2.37 0.89 4.76
N ALA A 119 2.04 0.66 6.02
CA ALA A 119 2.76 1.19 7.18
C ALA A 119 4.10 0.48 7.45
N ASP A 120 4.32 -0.70 6.88
CA ASP A 120 5.52 -1.52 7.07
C ASP A 120 6.51 -1.44 5.89
N ASP A 121 6.29 -0.48 4.98
CA ASP A 121 7.08 -0.28 3.78
C ASP A 121 7.68 1.14 3.73
N TYR A 122 8.91 1.25 3.20
CA TYR A 122 9.56 2.51 2.85
C TYR A 122 9.71 2.64 1.34
N TYR A 123 9.29 3.76 0.80
CA TYR A 123 9.12 3.98 -0.64
C TYR A 123 10.15 4.96 -1.25
N GLY A 124 10.88 5.71 -0.39
CA GLY A 124 11.79 6.77 -0.82
C GLY A 124 11.09 8.12 -1.05
N ALA A 125 11.79 9.21 -0.76
CA ALA A 125 11.26 10.58 -0.85
C ALA A 125 10.83 10.96 -2.28
N GLY A 126 11.55 10.49 -3.31
CA GLY A 126 11.23 10.73 -4.71
C GLY A 126 9.86 10.19 -5.12
N ALA A 127 9.46 9.03 -4.59
CA ALA A 127 8.16 8.43 -4.87
C ALA A 127 7.00 9.30 -4.35
N PHE A 128 7.14 9.91 -3.15
CA PHE A 128 6.13 10.83 -2.60
C PHE A 128 6.01 12.12 -3.42
N ASN A 129 7.13 12.68 -3.89
CA ASN A 129 7.11 13.87 -4.74
C ASN A 129 6.36 13.60 -6.06
N THR A 130 6.68 12.49 -6.72
CA THR A 130 6.05 12.08 -7.98
C THR A 130 4.55 11.82 -7.80
N MET A 131 4.17 11.14 -6.71
CA MET A 131 2.77 10.88 -6.38
C MET A 131 2.02 12.19 -6.08
N LEU A 132 2.60 13.11 -5.30
CA LEU A 132 1.96 14.38 -5.01
C LEU A 132 1.72 15.21 -6.27
N GLU A 133 2.68 15.25 -7.19
CA GLU A 133 2.53 15.93 -8.49
C GLU A 133 1.33 15.36 -9.26
N PHE A 134 1.23 14.02 -9.35
CA PHE A 134 0.08 13.37 -9.99
C PHE A 134 -1.24 13.75 -9.32
N LEU A 135 -1.34 13.62 -7.99
CA LEU A 135 -2.57 13.92 -7.24
C LEU A 135 -3.02 15.38 -7.41
N THR A 136 -2.07 16.30 -7.55
CA THR A 136 -2.35 17.73 -7.65
C THR A 136 -2.81 18.14 -9.05
N HIS A 137 -2.29 17.50 -10.10
CA HIS A 137 -2.44 18.00 -11.47
C HIS A 137 -3.15 17.04 -12.42
N ARG A 138 -3.17 15.72 -12.14
CA ARG A 138 -3.62 14.70 -13.10
C ARG A 138 -4.73 13.78 -12.56
N ALA A 139 -4.85 13.63 -11.24
CA ALA A 139 -5.88 12.78 -10.64
C ALA A 139 -7.27 13.26 -11.03
N ALA A 140 -8.07 12.37 -11.60
CA ALA A 140 -9.41 12.63 -12.12
C ALA A 140 -10.35 11.46 -11.82
N PRO A 141 -11.67 11.62 -11.98
CA PRO A 141 -12.65 10.55 -11.73
C PRO A 141 -12.37 9.25 -12.46
N ASP A 142 -11.73 9.29 -13.60
CA ASP A 142 -11.38 8.18 -14.49
C ASP A 142 -9.86 8.00 -14.67
N CYS A 143 -9.04 8.76 -13.91
CA CYS A 143 -7.57 8.69 -13.97
C CYS A 143 -6.97 8.52 -12.58
N TYR A 144 -6.40 7.36 -12.32
CA TYR A 144 -5.72 6.96 -11.09
C TYR A 144 -4.24 6.71 -11.38
N SER A 145 -3.46 6.40 -10.36
CA SER A 145 -2.05 6.08 -10.54
C SER A 145 -1.53 5.02 -9.58
N MET A 146 -0.37 4.49 -9.88
CA MET A 146 0.46 3.73 -8.95
C MET A 146 1.93 4.13 -9.12
N VAL A 147 2.72 4.03 -8.06
CA VAL A 147 4.18 4.08 -8.19
C VAL A 147 4.67 2.69 -8.55
N GLY A 148 5.30 2.57 -9.72
CA GLY A 148 5.99 1.37 -10.18
C GLY A 148 7.44 1.38 -9.72
N PHE A 149 7.90 0.26 -9.17
CA PHE A 149 9.30 0.03 -8.82
C PHE A 149 9.90 -1.00 -9.78
N GLU A 150 11.17 -0.86 -10.11
CA GLU A 150 11.90 -1.90 -10.83
C GLU A 150 12.01 -3.16 -9.97
N LEU A 151 11.79 -4.33 -10.54
CA LEU A 151 11.73 -5.60 -9.81
C LEU A 151 12.99 -5.86 -8.99
N ASP A 152 14.17 -5.59 -9.53
CA ASP A 152 15.45 -5.79 -8.84
C ASP A 152 15.58 -4.95 -7.55
N LYS A 153 14.95 -3.76 -7.51
CA LYS A 153 14.92 -2.86 -6.35
C LYS A 153 13.94 -3.30 -5.25
N THR A 154 13.27 -4.41 -5.45
CA THR A 154 12.29 -4.95 -4.49
C THR A 154 12.61 -6.38 -4.04
N LEU A 155 13.70 -6.96 -4.52
CA LEU A 155 14.09 -8.32 -4.18
C LEU A 155 14.65 -8.42 -2.75
N SER A 156 14.64 -9.62 -2.20
CA SER A 156 15.27 -9.94 -0.93
C SER A 156 16.50 -10.80 -1.14
N SER A 157 17.56 -10.51 -0.41
CA SER A 157 18.74 -11.40 -0.34
C SER A 157 18.45 -12.71 0.42
N ASN A 158 17.33 -12.81 1.13
CA ASN A 158 17.01 -13.88 2.06
C ASN A 158 15.80 -14.73 1.60
N GLY A 159 15.80 -15.19 0.36
CA GLY A 159 14.80 -16.13 -0.16
C GLY A 159 13.84 -15.55 -1.19
N SER A 160 12.73 -16.24 -1.42
CA SER A 160 11.74 -15.85 -2.41
C SER A 160 10.87 -14.70 -1.94
N VAL A 161 10.42 -13.87 -2.89
CA VAL A 161 9.45 -12.80 -2.66
C VAL A 161 8.19 -13.00 -3.51
N SER A 162 7.08 -12.39 -3.08
CA SER A 162 5.86 -12.25 -3.89
C SER A 162 5.78 -10.82 -4.39
N ARG A 163 5.49 -10.64 -5.70
CA ARG A 163 5.35 -9.30 -6.32
C ARG A 163 4.21 -9.30 -7.34
N ALA A 164 3.50 -8.20 -7.37
CA ALA A 164 2.52 -7.92 -8.41
C ALA A 164 3.23 -7.29 -9.61
N ILE A 165 3.53 -8.11 -10.63
CA ILE A 165 4.15 -7.66 -11.89
C ILE A 165 3.11 -6.89 -12.70
N CYS A 166 3.49 -5.71 -13.20
CA CYS A 166 2.64 -4.79 -13.94
C CYS A 166 3.01 -4.78 -15.42
N GLU A 167 2.05 -5.04 -16.29
CA GLU A 167 2.21 -4.75 -17.72
C GLU A 167 1.79 -3.32 -17.99
N VAL A 168 2.64 -2.59 -18.72
CA VAL A 168 2.50 -1.16 -18.98
C VAL A 168 2.57 -0.93 -20.49
N ASN A 169 1.68 -0.11 -21.04
CA ASN A 169 1.72 0.27 -22.44
C ASN A 169 2.71 1.44 -22.70
N ASP A 170 2.92 1.79 -23.97
CA ASP A 170 3.81 2.86 -24.39
C ASP A 170 3.45 4.25 -23.80
N SER A 171 2.20 4.45 -23.38
CA SER A 171 1.72 5.67 -22.73
C SER A 171 1.85 5.63 -21.20
N GLN A 172 2.58 4.68 -20.65
CA GLN A 172 2.78 4.48 -19.22
C GLN A 172 1.47 4.20 -18.45
N HIS A 173 0.47 3.58 -19.10
CA HIS A 173 -0.72 3.12 -18.42
C HIS A 173 -0.67 1.62 -18.15
N LEU A 174 -1.14 1.24 -16.96
CA LEU A 174 -1.30 -0.14 -16.54
C LEU A 174 -2.31 -0.84 -17.46
N THR A 175 -1.94 -1.99 -18.00
CA THR A 175 -2.83 -2.84 -18.83
C THR A 175 -3.25 -4.10 -18.10
N SER A 176 -2.37 -4.62 -17.24
CA SER A 176 -2.65 -5.79 -16.41
C SER A 176 -1.73 -5.85 -15.20
N ILE A 177 -2.14 -6.59 -14.18
CA ILE A 177 -1.36 -6.81 -12.97
C ILE A 177 -1.47 -8.29 -12.55
N PHE A 178 -0.33 -8.94 -12.34
CA PHE A 178 -0.25 -10.36 -12.03
C PHE A 178 0.55 -10.61 -10.76
N GLU A 179 -0.05 -11.24 -9.78
CA GLU A 179 0.64 -11.68 -8.58
C GLU A 179 1.55 -12.89 -8.91
N ARG A 180 2.85 -12.74 -8.61
CA ARG A 180 3.88 -13.78 -8.70
C ARG A 180 4.37 -14.11 -7.31
N THR A 181 4.09 -15.32 -6.83
CA THR A 181 4.23 -15.68 -5.41
C THR A 181 5.57 -16.28 -5.02
N LYS A 182 6.44 -16.58 -6.00
CA LYS A 182 7.73 -17.23 -5.74
C LYS A 182 8.82 -16.76 -6.70
N ILE A 183 9.23 -15.49 -6.54
CA ILE A 183 10.33 -14.89 -7.31
C ILE A 183 11.62 -15.02 -6.50
N VAL A 184 12.68 -15.50 -7.15
CA VAL A 184 14.01 -15.74 -6.55
C VAL A 184 15.08 -15.08 -7.42
N TYR A 185 16.09 -14.47 -6.81
CA TYR A 185 17.32 -14.08 -7.50
C TYR A 185 18.35 -15.18 -7.34
N GLU A 186 18.71 -15.83 -8.42
CA GLU A 186 19.70 -16.90 -8.43
C GLU A 186 20.46 -16.95 -9.76
N ASN A 187 21.72 -17.37 -9.72
CA ASN A 187 22.57 -17.51 -10.92
C ASN A 187 22.55 -16.25 -11.83
N GLN A 188 22.56 -15.05 -11.23
CA GLN A 188 22.49 -13.76 -11.93
C GLN A 188 21.19 -13.54 -12.73
N SER A 189 20.12 -14.24 -12.39
CA SER A 189 18.83 -14.14 -13.05
C SER A 189 17.71 -14.05 -12.00
N ILE A 190 16.64 -13.36 -12.38
CA ILE A 190 15.40 -13.31 -11.59
C ILE A 190 14.45 -14.35 -12.18
N VAL A 191 14.06 -15.34 -11.37
CA VAL A 191 13.23 -16.45 -11.82
C VAL A 191 11.95 -16.55 -11.00
N ASP A 192 10.83 -16.63 -11.69
CA ASP A 192 9.52 -16.91 -11.09
C ASP A 192 9.22 -18.41 -11.13
N TYR A 193 9.15 -19.01 -9.95
CA TYR A 193 8.78 -20.42 -9.74
C TYR A 193 7.30 -20.61 -9.40
N SER A 194 6.48 -19.55 -9.46
CA SER A 194 5.04 -19.69 -9.25
C SER A 194 4.30 -20.24 -10.46
N THR A 195 4.98 -20.33 -11.61
CA THR A 195 4.47 -20.91 -12.86
C THR A 195 5.19 -22.20 -13.24
N SER A 196 4.59 -23.02 -14.10
CA SER A 196 5.20 -24.21 -14.68
C SER A 196 5.01 -24.20 -16.20
N PRO A 197 6.10 -24.08 -16.99
CA PRO A 197 7.49 -23.94 -16.56
C PRO A 197 7.78 -22.63 -15.83
N ALA A 198 8.91 -22.58 -15.10
CA ALA A 198 9.42 -21.35 -14.48
C ALA A 198 9.79 -20.31 -15.55
N VAL A 199 9.61 -19.04 -15.24
CA VAL A 199 9.81 -17.92 -16.18
C VAL A 199 10.90 -16.99 -15.66
N THR A 200 11.83 -16.60 -16.54
CA THR A 200 12.80 -15.55 -16.23
C THR A 200 12.13 -14.19 -16.40
N LEU A 201 12.31 -13.33 -15.40
CA LEU A 201 11.79 -11.97 -15.34
C LEU A 201 12.91 -10.96 -15.62
N SER A 202 12.54 -9.79 -16.14
CA SER A 202 13.48 -8.66 -16.31
C SER A 202 13.69 -7.95 -14.97
N ALA A 203 14.90 -7.52 -14.69
CA ALA A 203 15.22 -6.64 -13.57
C ALA A 203 14.44 -5.30 -13.64
N LEU A 204 14.08 -4.87 -14.84
CA LEU A 204 13.37 -3.62 -15.11
C LEU A 204 11.84 -3.78 -15.14
N ASP A 205 11.33 -5.02 -14.97
CA ASP A 205 9.89 -5.22 -14.91
C ASP A 205 9.29 -4.35 -13.79
N GLN A 206 8.19 -3.66 -14.10
CA GLN A 206 7.53 -2.80 -13.13
C GLN A 206 6.69 -3.64 -12.16
N VAL A 207 6.82 -3.35 -10.88
CA VAL A 207 6.05 -4.04 -9.83
C VAL A 207 5.29 -3.06 -8.95
N SER A 208 4.11 -3.46 -8.51
CA SER A 208 3.36 -2.74 -7.49
C SER A 208 3.84 -3.13 -6.11
N MET A 209 4.18 -2.11 -5.31
CA MET A 209 4.47 -2.24 -3.89
C MET A 209 3.36 -1.60 -3.04
N ASN A 210 2.14 -1.55 -3.58
CA ASN A 210 0.93 -1.01 -2.96
C ASN A 210 0.97 0.49 -2.69
N PHE A 211 1.72 1.26 -3.50
CA PHE A 211 1.69 2.72 -3.48
C PHE A 211 0.77 3.22 -4.59
N TRP A 212 -0.46 3.57 -4.23
CA TRP A 212 -1.53 3.96 -5.16
C TRP A 212 -1.91 5.42 -5.01
N GLY A 213 -2.37 6.04 -6.10
CA GLY A 213 -2.97 7.38 -6.14
C GLY A 213 -4.39 7.33 -6.69
N PHE A 214 -5.35 7.84 -5.96
CA PHE A 214 -6.77 7.78 -6.30
C PHE A 214 -7.44 9.15 -6.26
N HIS A 215 -8.47 9.29 -7.09
CA HIS A 215 -9.51 10.29 -6.91
C HIS A 215 -10.63 9.71 -6.01
N PRO A 216 -11.35 10.49 -5.18
CA PRO A 216 -12.40 10.00 -4.28
C PRO A 216 -13.53 9.21 -4.95
N THR A 217 -13.70 9.32 -6.26
CA THR A 217 -14.63 8.47 -7.04
C THR A 217 -14.32 6.98 -6.97
N VAL A 218 -13.17 6.59 -6.45
CA VAL A 218 -12.82 5.19 -6.19
C VAL A 218 -13.69 4.57 -5.10
N PHE A 219 -14.18 5.36 -4.12
CA PHE A 219 -14.94 4.81 -2.98
C PHE A 219 -16.24 4.09 -3.37
N PRO A 220 -17.14 4.63 -4.20
CA PRO A 220 -18.30 3.88 -4.67
C PRO A 220 -17.93 2.64 -5.50
N LEU A 221 -16.82 2.68 -6.24
CA LEU A 221 -16.31 1.52 -6.98
C LEU A 221 -15.80 0.43 -6.03
N LEU A 222 -15.02 0.83 -4.99
CA LEU A 222 -14.57 -0.05 -3.91
C LEU A 222 -15.76 -0.71 -3.21
N GLU A 223 -16.77 0.05 -2.82
CA GLU A 223 -17.95 -0.47 -2.11
C GLU A 223 -18.71 -1.51 -2.94
N LYS A 224 -18.92 -1.22 -4.22
CA LYS A 224 -19.59 -2.14 -5.16
C LYS A 224 -18.80 -3.45 -5.32
N SER A 225 -17.50 -3.35 -5.61
CA SER A 225 -16.64 -4.52 -5.84
C SER A 225 -16.46 -5.32 -4.54
N PHE A 226 -16.23 -4.64 -3.39
CA PHE A 226 -16.11 -5.29 -2.09
C PHE A 226 -17.39 -6.03 -1.69
N THR A 227 -18.56 -5.44 -1.89
CA THR A 227 -19.86 -6.10 -1.61
C THR A 227 -20.00 -7.38 -2.45
N GLY A 228 -19.64 -7.32 -3.72
CA GLY A 228 -19.63 -8.49 -4.60
C GLY A 228 -18.66 -9.57 -4.16
N PHE A 229 -17.44 -9.17 -3.76
CA PHE A 229 -16.43 -10.06 -3.23
C PHE A 229 -16.89 -10.73 -1.93
N ALA A 230 -17.41 -9.96 -0.99
CA ALA A 230 -17.88 -10.47 0.31
C ALA A 230 -19.01 -11.48 0.15
N ARG A 231 -19.96 -11.24 -0.78
CA ARG A 231 -21.04 -12.21 -1.10
C ARG A 231 -20.50 -13.55 -1.59
N LYS A 232 -19.47 -13.55 -2.41
CA LYS A 232 -18.84 -14.77 -2.95
C LYS A 232 -18.01 -15.53 -1.92
N ASN A 233 -17.53 -14.84 -0.88
CA ASN A 233 -16.56 -15.35 0.08
C ASN A 233 -17.13 -15.49 1.52
N GLN A 234 -18.45 -15.62 1.68
CA GLN A 234 -19.10 -15.71 3.00
C GLN A 234 -18.58 -16.91 3.84
N THR A 235 -18.19 -18.00 3.19
CA THR A 235 -17.67 -19.22 3.84
C THR A 235 -16.15 -19.31 3.83
N ALA A 236 -15.45 -18.27 3.37
CA ALA A 236 -14.00 -18.21 3.26
C ALA A 236 -13.39 -17.19 4.26
N PRO A 237 -13.23 -17.55 5.54
CA PRO A 237 -12.87 -16.60 6.61
C PRO A 237 -11.49 -15.96 6.44
N LYS A 238 -10.67 -16.47 5.53
CA LYS A 238 -9.31 -15.97 5.21
C LYS A 238 -9.22 -15.24 3.87
N ALA A 239 -10.31 -15.17 3.08
CA ALA A 239 -10.29 -14.46 1.81
C ALA A 239 -10.02 -12.96 2.03
N GLU A 240 -9.18 -12.36 1.22
CA GLU A 240 -8.78 -10.97 1.33
C GLU A 240 -9.05 -10.22 0.03
N PHE A 241 -9.70 -9.07 0.13
CA PHE A 241 -10.00 -8.16 -0.97
C PHE A 241 -8.86 -7.14 -1.10
N TYR A 242 -7.95 -7.38 -2.04
CA TYR A 242 -6.78 -6.54 -2.28
C TYR A 242 -7.07 -5.42 -3.27
N ILE A 243 -6.38 -4.28 -3.11
CA ILE A 243 -6.46 -3.15 -4.06
C ILE A 243 -6.17 -3.59 -5.51
N PRO A 244 -5.13 -4.39 -5.80
CA PRO A 244 -4.85 -4.85 -7.17
C PRO A 244 -6.02 -5.57 -7.84
N LEU A 245 -6.86 -6.29 -7.08
CA LEU A 245 -8.05 -6.96 -7.64
C LEU A 245 -9.06 -5.95 -8.18
N LEU A 246 -9.34 -4.89 -7.43
CA LEU A 246 -10.21 -3.81 -7.90
C LEU A 246 -9.60 -3.11 -9.11
N VAL A 247 -8.32 -2.74 -9.02
CA VAL A 247 -7.64 -2.00 -10.08
C VAL A 247 -7.64 -2.78 -11.39
N ASP A 248 -7.32 -4.08 -11.36
CA ASP A 248 -7.38 -4.95 -12.55
C ASP A 248 -8.79 -5.01 -13.15
N GLU A 249 -9.83 -5.14 -12.32
CA GLU A 249 -11.23 -5.10 -12.76
C GLU A 249 -11.57 -3.78 -13.48
N LEU A 250 -11.17 -2.63 -12.91
CA LEU A 250 -11.46 -1.31 -13.44
C LEU A 250 -10.70 -1.01 -14.73
N VAL A 251 -9.43 -1.41 -14.81
CA VAL A 251 -8.59 -1.26 -16.01
C VAL A 251 -9.15 -2.11 -17.15
N ARG A 252 -9.40 -3.39 -16.91
CA ARG A 252 -9.93 -4.32 -17.94
C ARG A 252 -11.31 -3.93 -18.45
N SER A 253 -12.13 -3.34 -17.59
CA SER A 253 -13.46 -2.83 -18.02
C SER A 253 -13.41 -1.48 -18.74
N GLY A 254 -12.23 -0.84 -18.80
CA GLY A 254 -12.08 0.50 -19.36
C GLY A 254 -12.76 1.60 -18.53
N THR A 255 -13.06 1.31 -17.26
CA THR A 255 -13.72 2.27 -16.36
C THR A 255 -12.77 3.37 -15.95
N VAL A 256 -11.48 3.05 -15.73
CA VAL A 256 -10.42 4.01 -15.38
C VAL A 256 -9.14 3.71 -16.14
N ALA A 257 -8.34 4.74 -16.36
CA ALA A 257 -6.92 4.61 -16.70
C ALA A 257 -6.09 4.67 -15.42
N VAL A 258 -5.01 3.88 -15.35
CA VAL A 258 -4.07 3.93 -14.23
C VAL A 258 -2.68 4.23 -14.77
N GLU A 259 -2.17 5.41 -14.44
CA GLU A 259 -0.81 5.83 -14.83
C GLU A 259 0.22 5.17 -13.93
N VAL A 260 1.26 4.57 -14.51
CA VAL A 260 2.38 3.98 -13.78
C VAL A 260 3.48 5.03 -13.65
N LEU A 261 3.61 5.57 -12.44
CA LEU A 261 4.62 6.57 -12.09
C LEU A 261 5.93 5.84 -11.77
N GLN A 262 6.94 6.01 -12.59
CA GLN A 262 8.23 5.34 -12.38
C GLN A 262 8.98 5.92 -11.18
N SER A 263 9.53 5.04 -10.35
CA SER A 263 10.40 5.40 -9.23
C SER A 263 11.78 4.78 -9.40
N ALA A 264 12.81 5.60 -9.24
CA ALA A 264 14.20 5.15 -9.18
C ALA A 264 14.63 4.73 -7.77
N GLU A 265 13.75 4.86 -6.78
CA GLU A 265 14.03 4.58 -5.37
C GLU A 265 14.17 3.09 -5.08
N GLN A 266 14.95 2.76 -4.05
CA GLN A 266 14.99 1.42 -3.48
C GLN A 266 13.81 1.26 -2.52
N TRP A 267 13.00 0.25 -2.75
CA TRP A 267 11.95 -0.12 -1.80
C TRP A 267 12.51 -0.99 -0.67
N HIS A 268 12.01 -0.78 0.55
CA HIS A 268 12.33 -1.58 1.72
C HIS A 268 11.06 -1.94 2.49
N GLY A 269 10.90 -3.20 2.91
CA GLY A 269 9.76 -3.65 3.71
C GLY A 269 10.20 -4.44 4.93
N LEU A 270 9.56 -4.23 6.07
CA LEU A 270 9.84 -4.93 7.33
C LEU A 270 9.53 -6.44 7.27
N THR A 271 8.86 -6.92 6.24
CA THR A 271 8.55 -8.35 6.05
C THR A 271 9.74 -9.18 5.62
N SER A 272 10.79 -8.56 5.08
CA SER A 272 12.05 -9.23 4.73
C SER A 272 12.92 -9.34 5.97
N VAL A 273 12.98 -10.51 6.54
CA VAL A 273 13.72 -10.83 7.77
C VAL A 273 15.19 -10.43 7.65
N SER A 274 15.70 -9.75 8.66
CA SER A 274 17.10 -9.33 8.93
C SER A 274 17.46 -7.88 8.62
N TYR A 275 16.57 -6.91 8.88
CA TYR A 275 16.96 -5.50 8.94
C TYR A 275 17.56 -5.13 10.30
N THR A 276 18.65 -5.74 10.67
CA THR A 276 19.42 -5.29 11.85
C THR A 276 20.20 -4.01 11.58
N HIS A 277 20.29 -3.56 10.31
CA HIS A 277 21.05 -2.35 9.93
C HIS A 277 20.52 -1.73 8.62
N LEU A 278 19.30 -1.17 8.63
CA LEU A 278 18.92 -0.21 7.61
C LEU A 278 19.60 1.13 7.89
N THR A 279 20.54 1.53 7.05
CA THR A 279 21.05 2.90 7.03
C THR A 279 20.05 3.80 6.32
N LEU A 280 18.91 4.07 6.96
CA LEU A 280 17.98 5.11 6.52
C LEU A 280 18.57 6.50 6.85
N PRO A 281 18.30 7.53 6.04
CA PRO A 281 18.78 8.87 6.33
C PRO A 281 18.24 9.34 7.68
N THR A 282 19.04 10.03 8.48
CA THR A 282 18.61 10.58 9.76
C THR A 282 17.48 11.58 9.53
N ILE A 283 16.33 11.37 10.15
CA ILE A 283 15.24 12.34 10.18
C ILE A 283 15.61 13.38 11.24
N LEU A 284 16.03 14.56 10.81
CA LEU A 284 16.12 15.73 11.69
C LEU A 284 14.74 16.38 11.73
N LEU A 285 13.93 16.01 12.72
CA LEU A 285 12.75 16.78 13.12
C LEU A 285 13.28 18.01 13.86
N VAL A 286 13.39 19.16 13.16
CA VAL A 286 13.75 20.46 13.75
C VAL A 286 12.47 21.19 14.10
#